data_200915c1796cac90f88e7e72d354e529
#
_entry.id   200915c1796cac90f88e7e72d354e529
#
_cell.length_a   1.000
_cell.length_b   1.000
_cell.length_c   1.000
_cell.angle_alpha   90.00
_cell.angle_beta   90.00
_cell.angle_gamma   90.00
#
_symmetry.space_group_name_H-M   'P 1'
#
loop_
_entity.id
_entity.type
_entity.pdbx_description
1 polymer ?
#
loop_
_entity_poly.entity_id
_entity_poly.type
_entity_poly.pdbx_seq_one_letter_code
_entity_poly.pdbx_strand_id
1 'polypeptide(L)'
;MSNESLMDRPLTDDERTRLAALLDTLVPASEDEEMPSARDVGFDGYLVTHGGQIVPLLRGFLAQLEDGFAELPLDARCARVGELSAAEPAGFAGLLAAVYDCYYQDDRVREKIGVVRGPVFPQGNDVAQGDLSLVDPVIENAERFRYRST
;
A
#
# COMPACT_ATOMS: atom_id res chain seq x y z
N MET A 1 -13.42 -28.23 -8.36
CA MET A 1 -12.04 -27.77 -8.52
C MET A 1 -11.87 -26.61 -7.57
N SER A 2 -11.06 -26.80 -6.55
CA SER A 2 -10.96 -25.89 -5.42
C SER A 2 -10.28 -24.58 -5.84
N ASN A 3 -10.87 -23.46 -5.44
CA ASN A 3 -10.37 -22.10 -5.65
C ASN A 3 -9.01 -21.82 -4.97
N GLU A 4 -8.55 -22.71 -4.10
CA GLU A 4 -7.25 -22.67 -3.40
C GLU A 4 -6.05 -22.80 -4.35
N SER A 5 -6.20 -23.52 -5.48
CA SER A 5 -5.07 -23.79 -6.38
C SER A 5 -4.55 -22.57 -7.16
N LEU A 6 -5.38 -21.51 -7.31
CA LEU A 6 -4.97 -20.27 -8.00
C LEU A 6 -4.27 -19.27 -7.08
N MET A 7 -4.49 -19.37 -5.76
CA MET A 7 -3.88 -18.47 -4.79
C MET A 7 -2.42 -18.83 -4.48
N ASP A 8 -2.06 -20.11 -4.62
CA ASP A 8 -0.77 -20.65 -4.17
C ASP A 8 0.30 -20.72 -5.28
N ARG A 9 -0.08 -20.47 -6.54
CA ARG A 9 0.91 -20.50 -7.63
C ARG A 9 1.65 -19.14 -7.74
N PRO A 10 2.95 -19.16 -8.00
CA PRO A 10 3.68 -17.93 -8.31
C PRO A 10 3.11 -17.26 -9.58
N LEU A 11 3.31 -15.95 -9.71
CA LEU A 11 2.98 -15.22 -10.93
C LEU A 11 3.78 -15.79 -12.10
N THR A 12 3.14 -15.94 -13.24
CA THR A 12 3.81 -16.33 -14.49
C THR A 12 4.69 -15.18 -15.00
N ASP A 13 5.58 -15.44 -15.93
CA ASP A 13 6.44 -14.39 -16.51
C ASP A 13 5.61 -13.32 -17.23
N ASP A 14 4.52 -13.71 -17.88
CA ASP A 14 3.58 -12.80 -18.50
C ASP A 14 2.83 -11.94 -17.46
N GLU A 15 2.33 -12.56 -16.37
CA GLU A 15 1.73 -11.83 -15.25
C GLU A 15 2.72 -10.84 -14.62
N ARG A 16 4.00 -11.21 -14.48
CA ARG A 16 5.07 -10.32 -13.98
C ARG A 16 5.34 -9.15 -14.92
N THR A 17 5.36 -9.41 -16.22
CA THR A 17 5.58 -8.36 -17.23
C THR A 17 4.45 -7.33 -17.20
N ARG A 18 3.19 -7.80 -17.19
CA ARG A 18 2.01 -6.92 -17.06
C ARG A 18 2.00 -6.19 -15.71
N LEU A 19 2.36 -6.87 -14.63
CA LEU A 19 2.44 -6.25 -13.29
C LEU A 19 3.48 -5.13 -13.27
N ALA A 20 4.68 -5.36 -13.80
CA ALA A 20 5.72 -4.33 -13.85
C ALA A 20 5.25 -3.09 -14.63
N ALA A 21 4.57 -3.29 -15.77
CA ALA A 21 4.00 -2.19 -16.54
C ALA A 21 2.84 -1.48 -15.83
N LEU A 22 2.01 -2.23 -15.11
CA LEU A 22 0.93 -1.67 -14.29
C LEU A 22 1.48 -0.81 -13.16
N LEU A 23 2.46 -1.31 -12.40
CA LEU A 23 3.11 -0.58 -11.32
C LEU A 23 3.78 0.71 -11.82
N ASP A 24 4.47 0.63 -12.96
CA ASP A 24 5.10 1.78 -13.62
C ASP A 24 4.06 2.80 -14.12
N THR A 25 2.86 2.36 -14.46
CA THR A 25 1.76 3.23 -14.87
C THR A 25 1.12 3.94 -13.67
N LEU A 26 0.96 3.21 -12.55
CA LEU A 26 0.34 3.76 -11.33
C LEU A 26 1.25 4.78 -10.62
N VAL A 27 2.54 4.48 -10.52
CA VAL A 27 3.54 5.37 -9.93
C VAL A 27 4.80 5.31 -10.79
N PRO A 28 4.89 6.11 -11.84
CA PRO A 28 6.10 6.19 -12.66
C PRO A 28 7.26 6.81 -11.88
N ALA A 29 8.48 6.56 -12.30
CA ALA A 29 9.63 7.30 -11.80
C ALA A 29 9.48 8.80 -12.09
N SER A 30 10.03 9.65 -11.20
CA SER A 30 10.05 11.09 -11.45
C SER A 30 10.96 11.43 -12.63
N GLU A 31 10.73 12.58 -13.28
CA GLU A 31 11.52 13.04 -14.44
C GLU A 31 13.01 13.23 -14.13
N ASP A 32 13.33 13.58 -12.89
CA ASP A 32 14.70 13.72 -12.37
C ASP A 32 15.30 12.40 -11.87
N GLU A 33 14.58 11.28 -11.99
CA GLU A 33 14.96 9.95 -11.51
C GLU A 33 15.24 9.88 -9.98
N GLU A 34 14.88 10.90 -9.23
CA GLU A 34 15.08 10.90 -7.77
C GLU A 34 14.07 10.01 -7.04
N MET A 35 12.84 9.91 -7.55
CA MET A 35 11.81 9.01 -7.03
C MET A 35 11.72 7.76 -7.91
N PRO A 36 11.85 6.55 -7.36
CA PRO A 36 11.75 5.32 -8.15
C PRO A 36 10.33 5.08 -8.66
N SER A 37 10.20 4.28 -9.71
CA SER A 37 8.90 3.72 -10.08
C SER A 37 8.43 2.68 -9.05
N ALA A 38 7.11 2.50 -8.91
CA ALA A 38 6.56 1.44 -8.05
C ALA A 38 7.00 0.02 -8.48
N ARG A 39 7.40 -0.18 -9.74
CA ARG A 39 7.98 -1.44 -10.20
C ARG A 39 9.33 -1.77 -9.53
N ASP A 40 10.04 -0.75 -9.03
CA ASP A 40 11.42 -0.87 -8.54
C ASP A 40 11.51 -0.95 -6.99
N VAL A 41 10.38 -0.93 -6.28
CA VAL A 41 10.32 -0.95 -4.81
C VAL A 41 10.07 -2.33 -4.20
N GLY A 42 10.22 -3.41 -4.95
CA GLY A 42 10.16 -4.77 -4.42
C GLY A 42 8.75 -5.27 -4.10
N PHE A 43 7.77 -4.91 -4.92
CA PHE A 43 6.37 -5.33 -4.74
C PHE A 43 6.18 -6.84 -4.70
N ASP A 44 7.02 -7.63 -5.37
CA ASP A 44 7.01 -9.10 -5.27
C ASP A 44 7.25 -9.58 -3.83
N GLY A 45 8.20 -8.97 -3.12
CA GLY A 45 8.46 -9.26 -1.71
C GLY A 45 7.29 -8.86 -0.80
N TYR A 46 6.64 -7.74 -1.11
CA TYR A 46 5.43 -7.30 -0.42
C TYR A 46 4.30 -8.32 -0.59
N LEU A 47 4.10 -8.86 -1.79
CA LEU A 47 3.08 -9.88 -2.06
C LEU A 47 3.34 -11.19 -1.29
N VAL A 48 4.59 -11.57 -1.05
CA VAL A 48 4.92 -12.75 -0.23
C VAL A 48 4.39 -12.61 1.20
N THR A 49 4.46 -11.41 1.75
CA THR A 49 4.09 -11.14 3.15
C THR A 49 2.60 -10.77 3.31
N HIS A 50 2.05 -10.04 2.35
CA HIS A 50 0.71 -9.42 2.44
C HIS A 50 -0.27 -9.92 1.37
N GLY A 51 0.15 -10.85 0.51
CA GLY A 51 -0.55 -11.20 -0.73
C GLY A 51 -1.86 -11.96 -0.60
N GLY A 52 -2.22 -12.51 0.56
CA GLY A 52 -3.37 -13.41 0.68
C GLY A 52 -4.69 -12.89 0.11
N GLN A 53 -5.00 -11.60 0.31
CA GLN A 53 -6.20 -10.96 -0.28
C GLN A 53 -5.90 -10.19 -1.56
N ILE A 54 -4.66 -9.73 -1.71
CA ILE A 54 -4.25 -8.87 -2.82
C ILE A 54 -4.01 -9.66 -4.10
N VAL A 55 -3.41 -10.85 -4.02
CA VAL A 55 -3.05 -11.67 -5.20
C VAL A 55 -4.26 -12.04 -6.05
N PRO A 56 -5.40 -12.49 -5.50
CA PRO A 56 -6.59 -12.76 -6.31
C PRO A 56 -7.11 -11.52 -7.04
N LEU A 57 -7.16 -10.39 -6.34
CA LEU A 57 -7.56 -9.11 -6.87
C LEU A 57 -6.62 -8.64 -7.99
N LEU A 58 -5.31 -8.69 -7.73
CA LEU A 58 -4.28 -8.36 -8.69
C LEU A 58 -4.40 -9.20 -9.98
N ARG A 59 -4.56 -10.52 -9.85
CA ARG A 59 -4.76 -11.41 -11.01
C ARG A 59 -6.01 -11.05 -11.79
N GLY A 60 -7.08 -10.68 -11.11
CA GLY A 60 -8.31 -10.21 -11.77
C GLY A 60 -8.05 -8.99 -12.67
N PHE A 61 -7.25 -8.03 -12.21
CA PHE A 61 -6.84 -6.87 -13.01
C PHE A 61 -5.86 -7.24 -14.12
N LEU A 62 -4.83 -8.04 -13.82
CA LEU A 62 -3.85 -8.47 -14.83
C LEU A 62 -4.51 -9.25 -15.99
N ALA A 63 -5.54 -10.05 -15.69
CA ALA A 63 -6.29 -10.79 -16.71
C ALA A 63 -7.14 -9.89 -17.62
N GLN A 64 -7.46 -8.67 -17.20
CA GLN A 64 -8.20 -7.68 -18.00
C GLN A 64 -7.28 -6.79 -18.86
N LEU A 65 -5.97 -6.83 -18.62
CA LEU A 65 -4.99 -6.16 -19.48
C LEU A 65 -4.73 -7.01 -20.70
N GLU A 66 -4.75 -6.37 -21.87
CA GLU A 66 -4.49 -7.03 -23.16
C GLU A 66 -3.05 -7.50 -23.29
N ASP A 67 -2.84 -8.48 -24.17
CA ASP A 67 -1.51 -8.83 -24.64
C ASP A 67 -0.86 -7.61 -25.29
N GLY A 68 0.38 -7.30 -24.92
CA GLY A 68 1.06 -6.10 -25.40
C GLY A 68 0.83 -4.83 -24.56
N PHE A 69 0.11 -4.91 -23.42
CA PHE A 69 -0.06 -3.76 -22.52
C PHE A 69 1.27 -3.14 -22.09
N ALA A 70 2.29 -3.96 -21.86
CA ALA A 70 3.61 -3.50 -21.42
C ALA A 70 4.35 -2.68 -22.50
N GLU A 71 4.05 -2.90 -23.76
CA GLU A 71 4.65 -2.21 -24.92
C GLU A 71 3.91 -0.91 -25.28
N LEU A 72 2.74 -0.67 -24.70
CA LEU A 72 2.00 0.57 -24.93
C LEU A 72 2.75 1.78 -24.34
N PRO A 73 2.66 2.96 -24.99
CA PRO A 73 3.14 4.20 -24.39
C PRO A 73 2.36 4.53 -23.12
N LEU A 74 2.97 5.32 -22.24
CA LEU A 74 2.43 5.61 -20.90
C LEU A 74 1.01 6.18 -20.93
N ASP A 75 0.72 7.09 -21.84
CA ASP A 75 -0.60 7.71 -22.00
C ASP A 75 -1.69 6.68 -22.35
N ALA A 76 -1.38 5.72 -23.23
CA ALA A 76 -2.28 4.62 -23.57
C ALA A 76 -2.49 3.68 -22.38
N ARG A 77 -1.41 3.36 -21.65
CA ARG A 77 -1.51 2.57 -20.41
C ARG A 77 -2.36 3.28 -19.35
N CYS A 78 -2.17 4.59 -19.17
CA CYS A 78 -2.98 5.39 -18.25
C CYS A 78 -4.46 5.39 -18.64
N ALA A 79 -4.78 5.53 -19.93
CA ALA A 79 -6.16 5.45 -20.40
C ALA A 79 -6.80 4.09 -20.09
N ARG A 80 -6.07 3.00 -20.35
CA ARG A 80 -6.54 1.63 -20.08
C ARG A 80 -6.75 1.37 -18.58
N VAL A 81 -5.81 1.81 -17.75
CA VAL A 81 -5.91 1.71 -16.27
C VAL A 81 -7.08 2.56 -15.76
N GLY A 82 -7.34 3.73 -16.36
CA GLY A 82 -8.51 4.55 -16.07
C GLY A 82 -9.83 3.85 -16.34
N GLU A 83 -9.94 3.09 -17.44
CA GLU A 83 -11.12 2.26 -17.75
C GLU A 83 -11.34 1.18 -16.69
N LEU A 84 -10.27 0.47 -16.27
CA LEU A 84 -10.34 -0.54 -15.22
C LEU A 84 -10.78 0.05 -13.88
N SER A 85 -10.23 1.21 -13.52
CA SER A 85 -10.63 1.93 -12.30
C SER A 85 -12.10 2.33 -12.32
N ALA A 86 -12.62 2.76 -13.46
CA ALA A 86 -14.02 3.13 -13.62
C ALA A 86 -14.96 1.90 -13.58
N ALA A 87 -14.51 0.77 -14.13
CA ALA A 87 -15.29 -0.47 -14.16
C ALA A 87 -15.41 -1.13 -12.78
N GLU A 88 -14.34 -1.09 -11.98
CA GLU A 88 -14.27 -1.77 -10.68
C GLU A 88 -13.59 -0.86 -9.62
N PRO A 89 -14.22 0.27 -9.22
CA PRO A 89 -13.57 1.29 -8.41
C PRO A 89 -13.16 0.81 -7.02
N ALA A 90 -13.95 -0.05 -6.37
CA ALA A 90 -13.63 -0.55 -5.03
C ALA A 90 -12.44 -1.51 -5.05
N GLY A 91 -12.40 -2.44 -6.00
CA GLY A 91 -11.28 -3.36 -6.18
C GLY A 91 -10.01 -2.61 -6.58
N PHE A 92 -10.14 -1.65 -7.49
CA PHE A 92 -9.00 -0.82 -7.91
C PHE A 92 -8.43 0.02 -6.76
N ALA A 93 -9.27 0.60 -5.91
CA ALA A 93 -8.83 1.33 -4.72
C ALA A 93 -8.06 0.40 -3.75
N GLY A 94 -8.48 -0.85 -3.59
CA GLY A 94 -7.76 -1.85 -2.80
C GLY A 94 -6.38 -2.19 -3.38
N LEU A 95 -6.27 -2.36 -4.69
CA LEU A 95 -5.00 -2.57 -5.37
C LEU A 95 -4.09 -1.35 -5.21
N LEU A 96 -4.61 -0.15 -5.44
CA LEU A 96 -3.86 1.09 -5.34
C LEU A 96 -3.34 1.33 -3.91
N ALA A 97 -4.16 1.03 -2.89
CA ALA A 97 -3.75 1.09 -1.49
C ALA A 97 -2.56 0.15 -1.20
N ALA A 98 -2.58 -1.08 -1.72
CA ALA A 98 -1.48 -2.02 -1.57
C ALA A 98 -0.19 -1.55 -2.27
N VAL A 99 -0.31 -0.95 -3.46
CA VAL A 99 0.82 -0.37 -4.18
C VAL A 99 1.43 0.78 -3.40
N TYR A 100 0.63 1.70 -2.87
CA TYR A 100 1.12 2.82 -2.06
C TYR A 100 1.70 2.35 -0.74
N ASP A 101 1.09 1.36 -0.08
CA ASP A 101 1.63 0.80 1.16
C ASP A 101 3.03 0.23 0.95
N CYS A 102 3.24 -0.54 -0.12
CA CYS A 102 4.56 -1.01 -0.51
C CYS A 102 5.52 0.14 -0.86
N TYR A 103 5.06 1.10 -1.69
CA TYR A 103 5.87 2.19 -2.20
C TYR A 103 6.44 3.07 -1.08
N TYR A 104 5.60 3.48 -0.15
CA TYR A 104 6.02 4.35 0.97
C TYR A 104 6.75 3.61 2.10
N GLN A 105 6.89 2.30 2.02
CA GLN A 105 7.78 1.52 2.90
C GLN A 105 9.22 1.44 2.37
N ASP A 106 9.46 1.71 1.08
CA ASP A 106 10.81 1.71 0.51
C ASP A 106 11.67 2.83 1.12
N ASP A 107 12.86 2.48 1.59
CA ASP A 107 13.75 3.41 2.27
C ASP A 107 14.19 4.58 1.40
N ARG A 108 14.34 4.38 0.08
CA ARG A 108 14.70 5.44 -0.88
C ARG A 108 13.57 6.46 -0.99
N VAL A 109 12.34 5.99 -1.08
CA VAL A 109 11.14 6.84 -1.11
C VAL A 109 11.02 7.63 0.19
N ARG A 110 11.14 6.95 1.33
CA ARG A 110 11.07 7.57 2.67
C ARG A 110 12.11 8.67 2.86
N GLU A 111 13.34 8.41 2.45
CA GLU A 111 14.43 9.38 2.52
C GLU A 111 14.13 10.64 1.70
N LYS A 112 13.61 10.46 0.47
CA LYS A 112 13.29 11.58 -0.43
C LYS A 112 12.14 12.44 0.06
N ILE A 113 11.14 11.86 0.73
CA ILE A 113 10.05 12.62 1.35
C ILE A 113 10.37 13.15 2.75
N GLY A 114 11.63 13.01 3.20
CA GLY A 114 12.09 13.55 4.48
C GLY A 114 11.75 12.66 5.68
N VAL A 115 11.40 11.40 5.48
CA VAL A 115 11.15 10.44 6.56
C VAL A 115 12.44 9.67 6.86
N VAL A 116 12.81 9.61 8.13
CA VAL A 116 14.01 8.90 8.59
C VAL A 116 13.87 7.40 8.34
N ARG A 117 14.95 6.75 7.89
CA ARG A 117 15.03 5.30 7.71
C ARG A 117 14.85 4.56 9.03
N GLY A 118 14.23 3.38 8.98
CA GLY A 118 14.04 2.53 10.15
C GLY A 118 12.70 2.77 10.85
N PRO A 119 12.57 2.37 12.13
CA PRO A 119 11.35 2.57 12.90
C PRO A 119 10.94 4.04 12.94
N VAL A 120 9.64 4.31 12.88
CA VAL A 120 9.10 5.68 12.80
C VAL A 120 9.55 6.54 13.99
N PHE A 121 9.78 5.90 15.15
CA PHE A 121 10.23 6.58 16.39
C PHE A 121 11.33 5.77 17.08
N PRO A 122 12.54 5.65 16.49
CA PRO A 122 13.60 4.82 17.08
C PRO A 122 14.10 5.32 18.42
N GLN A 123 13.95 6.62 18.70
CA GLN A 123 14.36 7.28 19.95
C GLN A 123 13.17 7.80 20.75
N GLY A 124 11.94 7.53 20.32
CA GLY A 124 10.74 8.15 20.86
C GLY A 124 10.54 9.60 20.42
N ASN A 125 9.45 10.20 20.84
CA ASN A 125 9.22 11.64 20.71
C ASN A 125 9.40 12.30 22.07
N ASP A 126 10.07 13.46 22.11
CA ASP A 126 9.95 14.37 23.22
C ASP A 126 8.54 14.96 23.22
N VAL A 127 7.67 14.34 24.00
CA VAL A 127 6.31 14.85 24.21
C VAL A 127 6.37 15.80 25.42
N ALA A 128 6.03 17.06 25.21
CA ALA A 128 5.84 17.98 26.31
C ALA A 128 4.84 17.39 27.30
N GLN A 129 5.20 17.37 28.58
CA GLN A 129 4.31 16.86 29.61
C GLN A 129 3.00 17.67 29.60
N GLY A 130 1.89 16.99 29.33
CA GLY A 130 0.58 17.63 29.31
C GLY A 130 0.20 18.16 30.70
N ASP A 131 -0.60 19.20 30.74
CA ASP A 131 -1.18 19.70 31.97
C ASP A 131 -2.24 18.69 32.49
N LEU A 132 -1.85 17.95 33.52
CA LEU A 132 -2.72 16.94 34.15
C LEU A 132 -3.67 17.55 35.21
N SER A 133 -3.58 18.87 35.48
CA SER A 133 -4.47 19.51 36.47
C SER A 133 -5.95 19.39 36.12
N LEU A 134 -6.28 19.20 34.84
CA LEU A 134 -7.65 18.93 34.39
C LEU A 134 -8.21 17.60 34.93
N VAL A 135 -7.35 16.68 35.39
CA VAL A 135 -7.76 15.39 35.97
C VAL A 135 -7.97 15.49 37.49
N ASP A 136 -7.44 16.53 38.13
CA ASP A 136 -7.53 16.72 39.58
C ASP A 136 -8.98 16.64 40.11
N PRO A 137 -9.99 17.30 39.48
CA PRO A 137 -11.38 17.19 39.94
C PRO A 137 -11.95 15.75 39.87
N VAL A 138 -11.42 14.93 38.93
CA VAL A 138 -11.81 13.52 38.80
C VAL A 138 -11.16 12.68 39.88
N ILE A 139 -9.89 12.97 40.20
CA ILE A 139 -9.15 12.29 41.28
C ILE A 139 -9.78 12.60 42.63
N GLU A 140 -10.07 13.87 42.92
CA GLU A 140 -10.69 14.33 44.16
C GLU A 140 -12.10 13.72 44.35
N ASN A 141 -12.83 13.49 43.27
CA ASN A 141 -14.14 12.87 43.28
C ASN A 141 -14.11 11.35 42.97
N ALA A 142 -12.95 10.70 43.00
CA ALA A 142 -12.80 9.29 42.63
C ALA A 142 -13.74 8.34 43.38
N GLU A 143 -14.04 8.62 44.62
CA GLU A 143 -15.00 7.83 45.44
C GLU A 143 -16.44 7.94 44.92
N ARG A 144 -16.80 9.04 44.32
CA ARG A 144 -18.13 9.31 43.77
C ARG A 144 -18.38 8.52 42.47
N PHE A 145 -17.30 8.17 41.76
CA PHE A 145 -17.35 7.48 40.48
C PHE A 145 -16.93 6.01 40.58
N ARG A 146 -16.74 5.48 41.79
CA ARG A 146 -16.50 4.04 41.96
C ARG A 146 -17.69 3.27 41.42
N TYR A 147 -17.44 2.41 40.42
CA TYR A 147 -18.41 1.42 40.00
C TYR A 147 -18.85 0.60 41.22
N ARG A 148 -20.14 0.65 41.57
CA ARG A 148 -20.69 -0.31 42.50
C ARG A 148 -20.75 -1.66 41.78
N SER A 149 -19.88 -2.59 42.17
CA SER A 149 -20.00 -3.99 41.80
C SER A 149 -21.32 -4.50 42.36
N THR A 150 -22.26 -4.86 41.50
CA THR A 150 -23.47 -5.63 41.83
C THR A 150 -23.10 -7.10 41.90
#